data_e3c50ededf70f2d7ebc792d67594da5c
#
_entry.id   e3c50ededf70f2d7ebc792d67594da5c
#
_cell.length_a   1.000
_cell.length_b   1.000
_cell.length_c   1.000
_cell.angle_alpha   90.00
_cell.angle_beta   90.00
_cell.angle_gamma   90.00
#
_symmetry.space_group_name_H-M   'P 1'
#
loop_
_entity.id
_entity.type
_entity.pdbx_description
1 polymer ?
#
loop_
_entity_poly.entity_id
_entity_poly.type
_entity_poly.pdbx_seq_one_letter_code
_entity_poly.pdbx_strand_id
1 'polypeptide(L)'
;MIFPEHMEFRYYITPERKECYELYSMTLGCRRTLLEKTQDLGQCLVDLYDTDFYDTYCVLSEINKLLRPLTPEHKDETAWRKLLELAMPLCKVHPFFGLLIKELSDLEENHAYGKNDTKDILLRFDRDFENIVSDAKALIEVCLDDRYQPNYSTAERYREAHYDARLCFDDMRYGELATEEVMLERPAYDSAYNYSDEKLREQGIKTALREVLYPNTVRDLYNYLKGYCLRLPLPIHKCKNCGRYFVVTGNITQDYCTRLMEGSEKTCRQMGAVVQYQSRQMKNPATKEFTRSYKAHNARVRYGTM
;
A
#
# COMPACT_ATOMS: atom_id res chain seq x y z
N MET A 1 -22.70 -12.40 -18.30
CA MET A 1 -21.92 -11.26 -17.75
C MET A 1 -21.08 -10.75 -18.89
N ILE A 2 -21.23 -9.50 -19.29
CA ILE A 2 -20.42 -8.90 -20.37
C ILE A 2 -19.03 -8.68 -19.78
N PHE A 3 -17.99 -9.14 -20.45
CA PHE A 3 -16.60 -8.86 -20.03
C PHE A 3 -16.37 -7.37 -20.03
N PRO A 4 -15.56 -6.85 -19.11
CA PRO A 4 -15.14 -5.47 -19.17
C PRO A 4 -14.36 -5.23 -20.47
N GLU A 5 -14.89 -4.35 -21.32
CA GLU A 5 -14.30 -4.05 -22.64
C GLU A 5 -12.97 -3.29 -22.49
N HIS A 6 -12.79 -2.59 -21.40
CA HIS A 6 -11.58 -1.84 -21.12
C HIS A 6 -11.43 -1.63 -19.61
N MET A 7 -10.23 -1.88 -19.06
CA MET A 7 -9.92 -1.59 -17.66
C MET A 7 -8.90 -0.46 -17.57
N GLU A 8 -9.18 0.48 -16.68
CA GLU A 8 -8.26 1.55 -16.36
C GLU A 8 -7.85 1.49 -14.88
N PHE A 9 -6.58 1.75 -14.65
CA PHE A 9 -6.03 1.96 -13.31
C PHE A 9 -5.60 3.41 -13.18
N ARG A 10 -6.06 4.08 -12.14
CA ARG A 10 -5.63 5.44 -11.84
C ARG A 10 -5.15 5.59 -10.41
N TYR A 11 -4.21 6.50 -10.24
CA TYR A 11 -3.62 6.85 -8.97
C TYR A 11 -3.56 8.37 -8.81
N TYR A 12 -3.90 8.88 -7.64
CA TYR A 12 -3.76 10.31 -7.33
C TYR A 12 -3.54 10.54 -5.84
N ILE A 13 -3.05 11.72 -5.48
CA ILE A 13 -2.79 12.13 -4.10
C ILE A 13 -3.71 13.27 -3.73
N THR A 14 -4.39 13.17 -2.59
CA THR A 14 -5.26 14.24 -2.08
C THR A 14 -4.47 15.30 -1.31
N PRO A 15 -5.03 16.52 -1.10
CA PRO A 15 -4.38 17.56 -0.28
C PRO A 15 -4.12 17.12 1.16
N GLU A 16 -4.96 16.21 1.67
CA GLU A 16 -4.84 15.65 3.02
C GLU A 16 -3.74 14.58 3.11
N ARG A 17 -2.90 14.47 2.07
CA ARG A 17 -1.83 13.47 1.96
C ARG A 17 -2.36 12.04 2.04
N LYS A 18 -3.45 11.76 1.34
CA LYS A 18 -3.93 10.40 1.10
C LYS A 18 -3.56 9.98 -0.31
N GLU A 19 -3.13 8.76 -0.46
CA GLU A 19 -2.95 8.10 -1.75
C GLU A 19 -4.19 7.30 -2.10
N CYS A 20 -4.69 7.49 -3.31
CA CYS A 20 -5.91 6.88 -3.81
C CYS A 20 -5.59 6.00 -5.02
N TYR A 21 -6.08 4.79 -4.99
CA TYR A 21 -5.94 3.77 -6.04
C TYR A 21 -7.33 3.36 -6.50
N GLU A 22 -7.55 3.39 -7.80
CA GLU A 22 -8.80 2.99 -8.39
C GLU A 22 -8.55 2.12 -9.61
N LEU A 23 -9.19 0.95 -9.66
CA LEU A 23 -9.31 0.12 -10.84
C LEU A 23 -10.78 0.08 -11.23
N TYR A 24 -11.08 0.42 -12.46
CA TYR A 24 -12.45 0.39 -12.97
C TYR A 24 -12.50 -0.21 -14.38
N SER A 25 -13.63 -0.79 -14.71
CA SER A 25 -13.93 -1.24 -16.05
C SER A 25 -14.93 -0.30 -16.70
N MET A 26 -14.74 -0.07 -18.00
CA MET A 26 -15.70 0.62 -18.87
C MET A 26 -16.47 -0.44 -19.66
N THR A 27 -17.79 -0.48 -19.50
CA THR A 27 -18.65 -1.41 -20.24
C THR A 27 -19.87 -0.64 -20.71
N LEU A 28 -20.10 -0.57 -22.00
CA LEU A 28 -21.23 0.15 -22.62
C LEU A 28 -21.39 1.59 -22.14
N GLY A 29 -20.26 2.30 -21.95
CA GLY A 29 -20.25 3.66 -21.45
C GLY A 29 -20.55 3.81 -19.94
N CYS A 30 -20.69 2.70 -19.22
CA CYS A 30 -20.85 2.69 -17.77
C CYS A 30 -19.52 2.34 -17.09
N ARG A 31 -19.13 3.16 -16.12
CA ARG A 31 -17.96 2.92 -15.30
C ARG A 31 -18.34 2.04 -14.10
N ARG A 32 -17.63 0.93 -13.93
CA ARG A 32 -17.76 0.04 -12.76
C ARG A 32 -16.45 0.00 -12.00
N THR A 33 -16.45 0.43 -10.75
CA THR A 33 -15.27 0.34 -9.87
C THR A 33 -15.07 -1.09 -9.40
N LEU A 34 -13.88 -1.64 -9.64
CA LEU A 34 -13.46 -2.98 -9.23
C LEU A 34 -12.59 -2.93 -7.98
N LEU A 35 -11.72 -1.93 -7.87
CA LEU A 35 -10.88 -1.66 -6.73
C LEU A 35 -10.94 -0.17 -6.41
N GLU A 36 -11.09 0.12 -5.13
CA GLU A 36 -10.88 1.46 -4.58
C GLU A 36 -10.16 1.30 -3.25
N LYS A 37 -9.05 1.98 -3.10
CA LYS A 37 -8.30 2.01 -1.85
C LYS A 37 -7.79 3.42 -1.60
N THR A 38 -8.09 3.96 -0.43
CA THR A 38 -7.55 5.24 0.03
C THR A 38 -6.83 5.00 1.35
N GLN A 39 -5.60 5.48 1.44
CA GLN A 39 -4.75 5.30 2.62
C GLN A 39 -3.81 6.49 2.82
N ASP A 40 -3.06 6.53 3.91
CA ASP A 40 -2.08 7.58 4.15
C ASP A 40 -0.95 7.50 3.12
N LEU A 41 -0.48 8.65 2.63
CA LEU A 41 0.62 8.72 1.68
C LEU A 41 1.85 8.01 2.23
N GLY A 42 2.42 7.10 1.45
CA GLY A 42 3.54 6.24 1.83
C GLY A 42 3.14 4.94 2.53
N GLN A 43 1.86 4.74 2.86
CA GLN A 43 1.41 3.46 3.42
C GLN A 43 1.62 2.32 2.43
N CYS A 44 1.49 2.58 1.13
CA CYS A 44 1.77 1.61 0.09
C CYS A 44 3.22 1.10 0.15
N LEU A 45 4.20 1.99 0.37
CA LEU A 45 5.59 1.58 0.53
C LEU A 45 5.80 0.73 1.79
N VAL A 46 5.11 1.07 2.88
CA VAL A 46 5.15 0.27 4.11
C VAL A 46 4.49 -1.10 3.91
N ASP A 47 3.39 -1.16 3.16
CA ASP A 47 2.73 -2.42 2.82
C ASP A 47 3.63 -3.31 1.95
N LEU A 48 4.40 -2.72 1.00
CA LEU A 48 5.42 -3.45 0.24
C LEU A 48 6.52 -4.01 1.14
N TYR A 49 6.95 -3.25 2.15
CA TYR A 49 7.95 -3.72 3.11
C TYR A 49 7.48 -4.96 3.89
N ASP A 50 6.20 -4.98 4.27
CA ASP A 50 5.57 -6.06 5.04
C ASP A 50 5.08 -7.23 4.15
N THR A 51 5.16 -7.13 2.80
CA THR A 51 4.65 -8.16 1.89
C THR A 51 5.47 -9.45 1.94
N ASP A 52 4.77 -10.58 2.12
CA ASP A 52 5.36 -11.91 1.98
C ASP A 52 5.36 -12.33 0.49
N PHE A 53 6.56 -12.60 -0.01
CA PHE A 53 6.78 -12.98 -1.40
C PHE A 53 6.21 -14.36 -1.74
N TYR A 54 6.29 -15.29 -0.81
CA TYR A 54 5.93 -16.67 -1.06
C TYR A 54 4.44 -16.83 -1.37
N ASP A 55 3.59 -16.18 -0.59
CA ASP A 55 2.14 -16.21 -0.82
C ASP A 55 1.77 -15.61 -2.16
N THR A 56 2.42 -14.49 -2.52
CA THR A 56 2.25 -13.82 -3.83
C THR A 56 2.68 -14.72 -4.98
N TYR A 57 3.84 -15.37 -4.88
CA TYR A 57 4.34 -16.30 -5.89
C TYR A 57 3.40 -17.49 -6.10
N CYS A 58 2.84 -18.05 -5.05
CA CYS A 58 1.87 -19.14 -5.15
C CYS A 58 0.65 -18.74 -5.98
N VAL A 59 0.10 -17.54 -5.74
CA VAL A 59 -1.07 -17.06 -6.50
C VAL A 59 -0.72 -16.76 -7.95
N LEU A 60 0.41 -16.12 -8.23
CA LEU A 60 0.89 -15.88 -9.60
C LEU A 60 1.11 -17.19 -10.36
N SER A 61 1.58 -18.23 -9.68
CA SER A 61 1.73 -19.57 -10.27
C SER A 61 0.38 -20.20 -10.66
N GLU A 62 -0.65 -20.05 -9.83
CA GLU A 62 -2.00 -20.51 -10.15
C GLU A 62 -2.61 -19.72 -11.32
N ILE A 63 -2.43 -18.40 -11.35
CA ILE A 63 -2.83 -17.56 -12.49
C ILE A 63 -2.17 -18.06 -13.78
N ASN A 64 -0.87 -18.33 -13.75
CA ASN A 64 -0.14 -18.85 -14.92
C ASN A 64 -0.68 -20.20 -15.39
N LYS A 65 -1.05 -21.10 -14.48
CA LYS A 65 -1.68 -22.39 -14.86
C LYS A 65 -3.01 -22.20 -15.58
N LEU A 66 -3.82 -21.22 -15.18
CA LEU A 66 -5.10 -20.91 -15.83
C LEU A 66 -4.91 -20.27 -17.20
N LEU A 67 -3.85 -19.48 -17.39
CA LEU A 67 -3.59 -18.78 -18.64
C LEU A 67 -2.96 -19.68 -19.70
N ARG A 68 -2.24 -20.75 -19.31
CA ARG A 68 -1.57 -21.69 -20.24
C ARG A 68 -2.45 -22.30 -21.33
N PRO A 69 -3.68 -22.75 -21.06
CA PRO A 69 -4.54 -23.35 -22.08
C PRO A 69 -5.25 -22.31 -22.95
N LEU A 70 -5.24 -21.02 -22.59
CA LEU A 70 -5.91 -19.98 -23.36
C LEU A 70 -5.13 -19.72 -24.65
N THR A 71 -5.82 -19.86 -25.79
CA THR A 71 -5.30 -19.52 -27.12
C THR A 71 -6.21 -18.47 -27.75
N PRO A 72 -5.74 -17.68 -28.72
CA PRO A 72 -6.57 -16.70 -29.42
C PRO A 72 -7.85 -17.26 -30.03
N GLU A 73 -7.83 -18.54 -30.32
CA GLU A 73 -8.94 -19.26 -30.95
C GLU A 73 -9.97 -19.79 -29.95
N HIS A 74 -9.58 -19.96 -28.69
CA HIS A 74 -10.43 -20.47 -27.61
C HIS A 74 -10.61 -19.40 -26.53
N LYS A 75 -11.61 -18.57 -26.72
CA LYS A 75 -12.06 -17.66 -25.67
C LYS A 75 -12.85 -18.45 -24.62
N ASP A 76 -12.17 -18.94 -23.60
CA ASP A 76 -12.84 -19.58 -22.46
C ASP A 76 -13.22 -18.53 -21.41
N GLU A 77 -14.46 -18.07 -21.49
CA GLU A 77 -15.06 -17.14 -20.55
C GLU A 77 -14.95 -17.63 -19.09
N THR A 78 -15.01 -18.94 -18.91
CA THR A 78 -14.91 -19.58 -17.59
C THR A 78 -13.51 -19.45 -17.01
N ALA A 79 -12.48 -19.61 -17.85
CA ALA A 79 -11.09 -19.47 -17.43
C ALA A 79 -10.76 -18.01 -17.06
N TRP A 80 -11.26 -17.05 -17.84
CA TRP A 80 -11.10 -15.60 -17.52
C TRP A 80 -11.78 -15.21 -16.21
N ARG A 81 -12.99 -15.69 -15.97
CA ARG A 81 -13.69 -15.46 -14.70
C ARG A 81 -12.91 -16.00 -13.51
N LYS A 82 -12.37 -17.21 -13.60
CA LYS A 82 -11.52 -17.80 -12.56
C LYS A 82 -10.25 -17.00 -12.34
N LEU A 83 -9.65 -16.47 -13.39
CA LEU A 83 -8.48 -15.62 -13.29
C LEU A 83 -8.78 -14.35 -12.51
N LEU A 84 -9.87 -13.65 -12.82
CA LEU A 84 -10.29 -12.47 -12.06
C LEU A 84 -10.62 -12.82 -10.60
N GLU A 85 -11.28 -13.96 -10.36
CA GLU A 85 -11.57 -14.44 -9.01
C GLU A 85 -10.30 -14.70 -8.18
N LEU A 86 -9.23 -15.18 -8.82
CA LEU A 86 -7.92 -15.38 -8.15
C LEU A 86 -7.13 -14.09 -8.00
N ALA A 87 -7.16 -13.21 -8.98
CA ALA A 87 -6.34 -12.00 -9.00
C ALA A 87 -6.94 -10.87 -8.13
N MET A 88 -8.28 -10.73 -8.11
CA MET A 88 -8.94 -9.67 -7.34
C MET A 88 -8.61 -9.66 -5.84
N PRO A 89 -8.53 -10.80 -5.12
CA PRO A 89 -8.08 -10.80 -3.73
C PRO A 89 -6.69 -10.24 -3.51
N LEU A 90 -5.77 -10.38 -4.49
CA LEU A 90 -4.43 -9.81 -4.40
C LEU A 90 -4.44 -8.28 -4.32
N CYS A 91 -5.40 -7.60 -4.95
CA CYS A 91 -5.57 -6.17 -4.84
C CYS A 91 -5.84 -5.72 -3.39
N LYS A 92 -6.41 -6.59 -2.55
CA LYS A 92 -6.61 -6.33 -1.12
C LYS A 92 -5.30 -6.44 -0.34
N VAL A 93 -4.38 -7.31 -0.80
CA VAL A 93 -3.05 -7.43 -0.22
C VAL A 93 -2.24 -6.18 -0.58
N HIS A 94 -2.16 -5.89 -1.87
CA HIS A 94 -1.46 -4.70 -2.33
C HIS A 94 -2.10 -4.12 -3.61
N PRO A 95 -2.32 -2.80 -3.70
CA PRO A 95 -3.02 -2.19 -4.84
C PRO A 95 -2.28 -2.34 -6.18
N PHE A 96 -0.98 -2.60 -6.18
CA PHE A 96 -0.19 -2.84 -7.40
C PHE A 96 -0.67 -4.04 -8.20
N PHE A 97 -1.33 -5.01 -7.57
CA PHE A 97 -1.95 -6.12 -8.30
C PHE A 97 -3.12 -5.68 -9.19
N GLY A 98 -3.68 -4.50 -8.95
CA GLY A 98 -4.65 -3.90 -9.88
C GLY A 98 -4.07 -3.63 -11.27
N LEU A 99 -2.77 -3.30 -11.34
CA LEU A 99 -2.07 -3.14 -12.64
C LEU A 99 -1.87 -4.46 -13.36
N LEU A 100 -1.60 -5.56 -12.65
CA LEU A 100 -1.57 -6.88 -13.26
C LEU A 100 -2.93 -7.22 -13.90
N ILE A 101 -4.02 -6.95 -13.19
CA ILE A 101 -5.38 -7.20 -13.70
C ILE A 101 -5.63 -6.34 -14.94
N LYS A 102 -5.24 -5.06 -14.92
CA LYS A 102 -5.33 -4.18 -16.10
C LYS A 102 -4.55 -4.74 -17.28
N GLU A 103 -3.27 -5.09 -17.10
CA GLU A 103 -2.44 -5.64 -18.18
C GLU A 103 -3.03 -6.94 -18.78
N LEU A 104 -3.57 -7.80 -17.93
CA LEU A 104 -4.23 -9.03 -18.38
C LEU A 104 -5.53 -8.74 -19.15
N SER A 105 -6.28 -7.71 -18.75
CA SER A 105 -7.47 -7.24 -19.44
C SER A 105 -7.14 -6.66 -20.82
N ASP A 106 -6.07 -5.87 -20.91
CA ASP A 106 -5.61 -5.29 -22.17
C ASP A 106 -5.22 -6.37 -23.21
N LEU A 107 -4.69 -7.52 -22.74
CA LEU A 107 -4.45 -8.66 -23.63
C LEU A 107 -5.76 -9.22 -24.21
N GLU A 108 -6.80 -9.28 -23.41
CA GLU A 108 -8.11 -9.76 -23.87
C GLU A 108 -8.68 -8.83 -24.93
N GLU A 109 -8.70 -7.55 -24.68
CA GLU A 109 -9.23 -6.55 -25.61
C GLU A 109 -8.54 -6.61 -26.97
N ASN A 110 -7.22 -6.75 -26.98
CA ASN A 110 -6.41 -6.78 -28.20
C ASN A 110 -6.40 -8.15 -28.88
N HIS A 111 -7.14 -9.15 -28.36
CA HIS A 111 -7.10 -10.54 -28.84
C HIS A 111 -5.69 -11.14 -28.90
N ALA A 112 -4.80 -10.64 -28.06
CA ALA A 112 -3.37 -10.96 -28.04
C ALA A 112 -3.03 -12.10 -27.08
N TYR A 113 -3.89 -13.12 -26.98
CA TYR A 113 -3.67 -14.28 -26.10
C TYR A 113 -2.56 -15.21 -26.58
N GLY A 114 -1.49 -14.69 -27.11
CA GLY A 114 -0.33 -15.52 -27.40
C GLY A 114 0.17 -16.15 -26.09
N LYS A 115 0.45 -17.46 -26.12
CA LYS A 115 1.02 -18.19 -24.98
C LYS A 115 2.27 -17.49 -24.42
N ASN A 116 2.97 -16.75 -25.26
CA ASN A 116 4.17 -16.01 -24.91
C ASN A 116 3.81 -14.68 -24.24
N ASP A 117 2.82 -13.93 -24.73
CA ASP A 117 2.49 -12.59 -24.23
C ASP A 117 2.02 -12.64 -22.77
N THR A 118 1.16 -13.60 -22.44
CA THR A 118 0.67 -13.80 -21.08
C THR A 118 1.78 -14.23 -20.12
N LYS A 119 2.64 -15.17 -20.59
CA LYS A 119 3.78 -15.61 -19.81
C LYS A 119 4.76 -14.46 -19.57
N ASP A 120 4.99 -13.64 -20.58
CA ASP A 120 5.91 -12.51 -20.51
C ASP A 120 5.39 -11.43 -19.57
N ILE A 121 4.08 -11.16 -19.56
CA ILE A 121 3.45 -10.24 -18.57
C ILE A 121 3.66 -10.76 -17.15
N LEU A 122 3.36 -12.02 -16.88
CA LEU A 122 3.50 -12.58 -15.54
C LEU A 122 4.96 -12.59 -15.05
N LEU A 123 5.89 -13.01 -15.93
CA LEU A 123 7.32 -13.03 -15.59
C LEU A 123 7.87 -11.61 -15.38
N ARG A 124 7.42 -10.65 -16.18
CA ARG A 124 7.79 -9.25 -16.02
C ARG A 124 7.24 -8.70 -14.72
N PHE A 125 5.95 -8.91 -14.46
CA PHE A 125 5.29 -8.45 -13.23
C PHE A 125 5.97 -9.03 -11.98
N ASP A 126 6.21 -10.33 -11.95
CA ASP A 126 6.86 -11.02 -10.83
C ASP A 126 8.25 -10.44 -10.55
N ARG A 127 9.09 -10.35 -11.58
CA ARG A 127 10.43 -9.75 -11.48
C ARG A 127 10.39 -8.29 -11.04
N ASP A 128 9.50 -7.49 -11.64
CA ASP A 128 9.41 -6.07 -11.34
C ASP A 128 8.87 -5.85 -9.92
N PHE A 129 7.91 -6.67 -9.50
CA PHE A 129 7.38 -6.61 -8.14
C PHE A 129 8.42 -7.02 -7.08
N GLU A 130 9.22 -8.06 -7.35
CA GLU A 130 10.34 -8.48 -6.49
C GLU A 130 11.37 -7.36 -6.33
N ASN A 131 11.78 -6.76 -7.43
CA ASN A 131 12.71 -5.64 -7.42
C ASN A 131 12.15 -4.42 -6.66
N ILE A 132 10.86 -4.11 -6.87
CA ILE A 132 10.17 -3.02 -6.19
C ILE A 132 10.12 -3.25 -4.67
N VAL A 133 9.80 -4.46 -4.22
CA VAL A 133 9.78 -4.79 -2.79
C VAL A 133 11.17 -4.64 -2.18
N SER A 134 12.21 -5.10 -2.88
CA SER A 134 13.61 -4.96 -2.42
C SER A 134 14.01 -3.49 -2.35
N ASP A 135 13.69 -2.70 -3.39
CA ASP A 135 14.00 -1.26 -3.45
C ASP A 135 13.21 -0.47 -2.38
N ALA A 136 11.93 -0.79 -2.17
CA ALA A 136 11.09 -0.16 -1.14
C ALA A 136 11.62 -0.41 0.28
N LYS A 137 12.14 -1.61 0.56
CA LYS A 137 12.80 -1.92 1.83
C LYS A 137 14.03 -1.03 2.04
N ALA A 138 14.91 -0.97 1.07
CA ALA A 138 16.10 -0.12 1.14
C ALA A 138 15.73 1.38 1.22
N LEU A 139 14.72 1.82 0.44
CA LEU A 139 14.22 3.20 0.46
C LEU A 139 13.72 3.60 1.85
N ILE A 140 12.92 2.77 2.48
CA ILE A 140 12.40 3.03 3.83
C ILE A 140 13.55 3.07 4.84
N GLU A 141 14.38 2.03 4.87
CA GLU A 141 15.43 1.89 5.89
C GLU A 141 16.50 2.97 5.80
N VAL A 142 16.87 3.37 4.61
CA VAL A 142 18.00 4.29 4.39
C VAL A 142 17.54 5.73 4.20
N CYS A 143 16.44 5.94 3.46
CA CYS A 143 16.07 7.29 3.04
C CYS A 143 14.92 7.88 3.85
N LEU A 144 13.88 7.10 4.14
CA LEU A 144 12.64 7.62 4.73
C LEU A 144 12.59 7.50 6.26
N ASP A 145 13.33 6.57 6.87
CA ASP A 145 13.51 6.53 8.32
C ASP A 145 14.51 7.62 8.76
N ASP A 146 13.99 8.74 9.24
CA ASP A 146 14.80 9.89 9.66
C ASP A 146 15.67 9.62 10.91
N ARG A 147 15.43 8.51 11.61
CA ARG A 147 16.21 8.08 12.77
C ARG A 147 17.52 7.39 12.38
N TYR A 148 17.62 6.94 11.15
CA TYR A 148 18.85 6.28 10.66
C TYR A 148 20.00 7.27 10.56
N GLN A 149 19.74 8.44 9.97
CA GLN A 149 20.73 9.54 9.86
C GLN A 149 20.01 10.89 10.08
N PRO A 150 19.74 11.27 11.33
CA PRO A 150 18.86 12.40 11.63
C PRO A 150 19.41 13.76 11.19
N ASN A 151 20.72 13.86 10.94
CA ASN A 151 21.38 15.10 10.49
C ASN A 151 21.33 15.31 8.97
N TYR A 152 20.86 14.30 8.21
CA TYR A 152 20.76 14.36 6.76
C TYR A 152 19.31 14.46 6.33
N SER A 153 19.05 15.28 5.31
CA SER A 153 17.75 15.31 4.64
C SER A 153 17.50 14.00 3.88
N THR A 154 16.23 13.71 3.57
CA THR A 154 15.86 12.55 2.75
C THR A 154 16.61 12.53 1.42
N ALA A 155 16.77 13.69 0.76
CA ALA A 155 17.50 13.81 -0.50
C ALA A 155 19.01 13.51 -0.36
N GLU A 156 19.63 13.90 0.75
CA GLU A 156 21.02 13.60 1.02
C GLU A 156 21.22 12.10 1.30
N ARG A 157 20.38 11.50 2.13
CA ARG A 157 20.41 10.05 2.38
C ARG A 157 20.21 9.25 1.09
N TYR A 158 19.27 9.72 0.24
CA TYR A 158 19.03 9.10 -1.06
C TYR A 158 20.23 9.16 -1.97
N ARG A 159 20.89 10.32 -2.07
CA ARG A 159 22.10 10.49 -2.87
C ARG A 159 23.24 9.58 -2.39
N GLU A 160 23.43 9.45 -1.09
CA GLU A 160 24.45 8.56 -0.52
C GLU A 160 24.14 7.09 -0.79
N ALA A 161 22.89 6.67 -0.60
CA ALA A 161 22.44 5.31 -0.93
C ALA A 161 22.62 4.96 -2.42
N HIS A 162 22.50 5.96 -3.30
CA HIS A 162 22.76 5.78 -4.73
C HIS A 162 24.23 5.46 -5.01
N TYR A 163 25.17 6.18 -4.39
CA TYR A 163 26.60 5.89 -4.56
C TYR A 163 26.98 4.50 -4.03
N ASP A 164 26.30 4.04 -2.99
CA ASP A 164 26.52 2.71 -2.44
C ASP A 164 25.85 1.58 -3.23
N ALA A 165 25.22 1.88 -4.37
CA ALA A 165 24.47 0.93 -5.22
C ALA A 165 23.39 0.11 -4.46
N ARG A 166 22.88 0.64 -3.35
CA ARG A 166 21.84 -0.01 -2.55
C ARG A 166 20.45 0.14 -3.12
N LEU A 167 20.24 1.15 -3.96
CA LEU A 167 18.98 1.45 -4.60
C LEU A 167 19.13 1.35 -6.11
N CYS A 168 18.22 0.63 -6.75
CA CYS A 168 18.14 0.56 -8.20
C CYS A 168 17.39 1.79 -8.71
N PHE A 169 18.06 2.58 -9.57
CA PHE A 169 17.46 3.74 -10.23
C PHE A 169 17.26 3.40 -11.69
N ASP A 170 16.05 3.07 -12.00
CA ASP A 170 15.64 3.01 -13.40
C ASP A 170 15.19 4.39 -13.89
N ASP A 171 15.21 4.57 -15.22
CA ASP A 171 14.65 5.74 -15.89
C ASP A 171 13.29 6.10 -15.26
N MET A 172 13.15 7.36 -14.85
CA MET A 172 11.94 7.88 -14.24
C MET A 172 10.83 8.04 -15.30
N ARG A 173 10.30 6.94 -15.80
CA ARG A 173 9.09 6.91 -16.59
C ARG A 173 7.92 6.71 -15.66
N TYR A 174 6.89 7.54 -15.83
CA TYR A 174 5.74 7.57 -14.93
C TYR A 174 4.46 7.30 -15.69
N GLY A 175 4.29 6.73 -16.72
CA GLY A 175 3.00 6.64 -17.42
C GLY A 175 2.45 8.03 -17.79
N GLU A 176 1.16 8.10 -18.01
CA GLU A 176 0.46 9.34 -18.39
C GLU A 176 0.00 10.10 -17.14
N LEU A 177 0.23 11.41 -17.13
CA LEU A 177 -0.28 12.33 -16.11
C LEU A 177 -1.35 13.22 -16.76
N ALA A 178 -2.55 13.20 -16.22
CA ALA A 178 -3.67 14.04 -16.62
C ALA A 178 -4.16 14.88 -15.43
N THR A 179 -4.74 16.05 -15.73
CA THR A 179 -5.46 16.83 -14.72
C THR A 179 -6.94 16.55 -14.85
N GLU A 180 -7.50 15.92 -13.84
CA GLU A 180 -8.89 15.46 -13.86
C GLU A 180 -9.67 15.95 -12.65
N GLU A 181 -10.97 15.97 -12.80
CA GLU A 181 -11.90 16.21 -11.73
C GLU A 181 -12.17 14.88 -10.99
N VAL A 182 -11.75 14.80 -9.73
CA VAL A 182 -11.98 13.63 -8.88
C VAL A 182 -12.99 13.94 -7.79
N MET A 183 -13.80 12.95 -7.41
CA MET A 183 -14.74 13.09 -6.32
C MET A 183 -14.01 13.16 -4.98
N LEU A 184 -14.37 14.12 -4.13
CA LEU A 184 -13.83 14.26 -2.78
C LEU A 184 -14.61 13.41 -1.76
N GLU A 185 -15.91 13.23 -2.01
CA GLU A 185 -16.80 12.46 -1.16
C GLU A 185 -17.64 11.55 -2.06
N ARG A 186 -17.69 10.25 -1.74
CA ARG A 186 -18.57 9.34 -2.48
C ARG A 186 -19.97 9.32 -1.85
N PRO A 187 -21.01 9.30 -2.67
CA PRO A 187 -22.34 9.09 -2.17
C PRO A 187 -22.47 7.69 -1.55
N ALA A 188 -23.25 7.58 -0.47
CA ALA A 188 -23.49 6.33 0.24
C ALA A 188 -24.26 5.27 -0.60
N TYR A 189 -24.53 5.56 -1.86
CA TYR A 189 -25.29 4.69 -2.77
C TYR A 189 -24.37 3.75 -3.53
N ASP A 190 -24.91 2.56 -3.74
CA ASP A 190 -24.36 1.40 -4.41
C ASP A 190 -23.15 1.71 -5.34
N SER A 191 -22.00 1.31 -4.89
CA SER A 191 -20.69 1.55 -5.53
C SER A 191 -20.55 0.86 -6.91
N ALA A 192 -21.57 0.18 -7.40
CA ALA A 192 -21.56 -0.55 -8.66
C ALA A 192 -21.77 0.34 -9.89
N TYR A 193 -22.30 1.55 -9.73
CA TYR A 193 -22.58 2.45 -10.84
C TYR A 193 -21.99 3.82 -10.56
N ASN A 194 -20.92 4.17 -11.24
CA ASN A 194 -20.45 5.55 -11.27
C ASN A 194 -21.28 6.33 -12.27
N TYR A 195 -21.86 7.44 -11.82
CA TYR A 195 -22.55 8.38 -12.68
C TYR A 195 -21.54 9.18 -13.50
N SER A 196 -21.97 9.77 -14.62
CA SER A 196 -21.17 10.76 -15.33
C SER A 196 -20.88 11.96 -14.41
N ASP A 197 -19.77 12.66 -14.64
CA ASP A 197 -19.35 13.81 -13.83
C ASP A 197 -20.45 14.92 -13.79
N GLU A 198 -21.24 15.06 -14.85
CA GLU A 198 -22.41 15.96 -14.89
C GLU A 198 -23.47 15.58 -13.86
N LYS A 199 -23.84 14.31 -13.80
CA LYS A 199 -24.83 13.83 -12.83
C LYS A 199 -24.34 13.93 -11.39
N LEU A 200 -23.03 13.77 -11.16
CA LEU A 200 -22.43 13.94 -9.84
C LEU A 200 -22.51 15.40 -9.37
N ARG A 201 -22.24 16.35 -10.27
CA ARG A 201 -22.41 17.79 -9.98
C ARG A 201 -23.86 18.16 -9.71
N GLU A 202 -24.80 17.64 -10.49
CA GLU A 202 -26.22 17.83 -10.27
C GLU A 202 -26.70 17.33 -8.90
N GLN A 203 -26.06 16.28 -8.37
CA GLN A 203 -26.32 15.74 -7.05
C GLN A 203 -25.57 16.46 -5.91
N GLY A 204 -24.84 17.53 -6.24
CA GLY A 204 -24.10 18.35 -5.26
C GLY A 204 -22.87 17.65 -4.67
N ILE A 205 -22.33 16.63 -5.37
CA ILE A 205 -21.12 15.94 -4.94
C ILE A 205 -19.91 16.86 -5.19
N LYS A 206 -19.13 17.03 -4.13
CA LYS A 206 -17.93 17.87 -4.22
C LYS A 206 -16.86 17.17 -5.03
N THR A 207 -16.34 17.88 -6.03
CA THR A 207 -15.23 17.46 -6.88
C THR A 207 -14.06 18.43 -6.73
N ALA A 208 -12.88 18.00 -7.12
CA ALA A 208 -11.70 18.86 -7.23
C ALA A 208 -10.78 18.39 -8.35
N LEU A 209 -10.13 19.35 -9.01
CA LEU A 209 -9.09 19.05 -9.99
C LEU A 209 -7.87 18.45 -9.28
N ARG A 210 -7.36 17.33 -9.80
CA ARG A 210 -6.19 16.61 -9.32
C ARG A 210 -5.32 16.17 -10.48
N GLU A 211 -4.03 16.09 -10.22
CA GLU A 211 -3.12 15.36 -11.07
C GLU A 211 -3.36 13.86 -10.85
N VAL A 212 -3.74 13.17 -11.89
CA VAL A 212 -4.03 11.73 -11.90
C VAL A 212 -2.99 11.03 -12.76
N LEU A 213 -2.36 10.02 -12.19
CA LEU A 213 -1.42 9.16 -12.89
C LEU A 213 -2.16 7.95 -13.45
N TYR A 214 -1.92 7.67 -14.72
CA TYR A 214 -2.31 6.44 -15.43
C TYR A 214 -1.06 5.59 -15.67
N PRO A 215 -0.67 4.76 -14.72
CA PRO A 215 0.54 3.94 -14.88
C PRO A 215 0.27 2.80 -15.87
N ASN A 216 1.24 2.51 -16.71
CA ASN A 216 1.18 1.36 -17.60
C ASN A 216 1.69 0.09 -16.91
N THR A 217 2.64 0.24 -16.00
CA THR A 217 3.28 -0.87 -15.28
C THR A 217 3.37 -0.59 -13.78
N VAL A 218 3.61 -1.63 -12.98
CA VAL A 218 3.87 -1.47 -11.54
C VAL A 218 5.11 -0.62 -11.28
N ARG A 219 6.10 -0.65 -12.19
CA ARG A 219 7.31 0.15 -12.10
C ARG A 219 7.01 1.64 -12.25
N ASP A 220 6.12 2.02 -13.17
CA ASP A 220 5.72 3.42 -13.37
C ASP A 220 5.11 3.99 -12.09
N LEU A 221 4.17 3.25 -11.51
CA LEU A 221 3.51 3.66 -10.26
C LEU A 221 4.51 3.75 -9.10
N TYR A 222 5.38 2.76 -8.96
CA TYR A 222 6.40 2.76 -7.91
C TYR A 222 7.37 3.94 -8.05
N ASN A 223 7.87 4.20 -9.26
CA ASN A 223 8.78 5.31 -9.51
C ASN A 223 8.14 6.67 -9.21
N TYR A 224 6.87 6.85 -9.58
CA TYR A 224 6.13 8.05 -9.22
C TYR A 224 6.01 8.23 -7.71
N LEU A 225 5.59 7.18 -6.98
CA LEU A 225 5.49 7.16 -5.53
C LEU A 225 6.84 7.46 -4.87
N LYS A 226 7.89 6.77 -5.30
CA LYS A 226 9.25 6.97 -4.81
C LYS A 226 9.69 8.42 -4.99
N GLY A 227 9.54 8.97 -6.20
CA GLY A 227 9.89 10.34 -6.51
C GLY A 227 9.08 11.36 -5.69
N TYR A 228 7.82 11.07 -5.43
CA TYR A 228 6.95 11.92 -4.63
C TYR A 228 7.36 11.89 -3.14
N CYS A 229 7.57 10.72 -2.58
CA CYS A 229 7.99 10.55 -1.17
C CYS A 229 9.39 11.11 -0.89
N LEU A 230 10.29 11.11 -1.86
CA LEU A 230 11.62 11.70 -1.72
C LEU A 230 11.60 13.23 -1.71
N ARG A 231 10.64 13.85 -2.42
CA ARG A 231 10.49 15.30 -2.49
C ARG A 231 9.76 15.89 -1.29
N LEU A 232 8.90 15.11 -0.66
CA LEU A 232 8.14 15.54 0.51
C LEU A 232 8.73 14.97 1.79
N PRO A 233 8.72 15.73 2.89
CA PRO A 233 9.02 15.17 4.20
C PRO A 233 7.92 14.17 4.58
N LEU A 234 8.20 12.90 4.41
CA LEU A 234 7.33 11.79 4.77
C LEU A 234 8.01 10.97 5.86
N PRO A 235 7.73 11.22 7.13
CA PRO A 235 8.35 10.46 8.20
C PRO A 235 7.74 9.05 8.25
N ILE A 236 8.59 8.05 8.05
CA ILE A 236 8.27 6.65 8.26
C ILE A 236 9.14 6.15 9.41
N HIS A 237 8.51 5.65 10.47
CA HIS A 237 9.20 5.22 11.66
C HIS A 237 9.03 3.72 11.92
N LYS A 238 10.02 3.11 12.53
CA LYS A 238 9.93 1.75 13.05
C LYS A 238 9.25 1.77 14.42
N CYS A 239 8.15 1.04 14.57
CA CYS A 239 7.39 0.97 15.82
C CYS A 239 8.24 0.34 16.92
N LYS A 240 8.41 1.01 18.07
CA LYS A 240 9.21 0.49 19.20
C LYS A 240 8.59 -0.73 19.90
N ASN A 241 7.32 -1.05 19.63
CA ASN A 241 6.65 -2.21 20.21
C ASN A 241 6.68 -3.43 19.29
N CYS A 242 6.17 -3.32 18.06
CA CYS A 242 6.07 -4.46 17.13
C CYS A 242 7.22 -4.57 16.12
N GLY A 243 8.10 -3.57 16.04
CA GLY A 243 9.24 -3.56 15.12
C GLY A 243 8.91 -3.30 13.65
N ARG A 244 7.62 -3.15 13.29
CA ARG A 244 7.20 -2.87 11.90
C ARG A 244 7.25 -1.38 11.60
N TYR A 245 7.48 -1.04 10.34
CA TYR A 245 7.42 0.34 9.88
C TYR A 245 5.97 0.85 9.80
N PHE A 246 5.80 2.16 9.95
CA PHE A 246 4.49 2.83 9.81
C PHE A 246 4.68 4.29 9.40
N VAL A 247 3.72 4.81 8.66
CA VAL A 247 3.67 6.23 8.30
C VAL A 247 3.25 7.05 9.52
N VAL A 248 3.99 8.11 9.81
CA VAL A 248 3.65 9.02 10.91
C VAL A 248 2.62 10.03 10.45
N THR A 249 1.41 9.92 10.97
CA THR A 249 0.29 10.81 10.66
C THR A 249 0.02 11.72 11.86
N GLY A 250 0.73 12.82 11.99
CA GLY A 250 0.52 13.75 13.10
C GLY A 250 1.81 14.15 13.80
N ASN A 251 1.97 13.79 15.08
CA ASN A 251 3.17 14.17 15.81
C ASN A 251 4.40 13.40 15.31
N ILE A 252 5.39 14.13 14.78
CA ILE A 252 6.64 13.58 14.25
C ILE A 252 7.43 12.75 15.30
N THR A 253 7.18 12.94 16.56
CA THR A 253 7.82 12.16 17.63
C THR A 253 7.12 10.83 17.92
N GLN A 254 6.14 10.43 17.11
CA GLN A 254 5.38 9.19 17.31
C GLN A 254 6.28 7.97 17.21
N ASP A 255 6.33 7.19 18.29
CA ASP A 255 7.16 5.97 18.40
C ASP A 255 6.39 4.67 18.20
N TYR A 256 5.08 4.71 18.14
CA TYR A 256 4.19 3.54 18.12
C TYR A 256 3.14 3.64 17.03
N CYS A 257 2.94 2.57 16.31
CA CYS A 257 1.90 2.47 15.29
C CYS A 257 0.51 2.24 15.91
N THR A 258 -0.51 2.31 15.07
CA THR A 258 -1.92 2.07 15.43
C THR A 258 -2.38 0.62 15.22
N ARG A 259 -1.47 -0.29 14.81
CA ARG A 259 -1.80 -1.71 14.61
C ARG A 259 -2.16 -2.37 15.93
N LEU A 260 -3.12 -3.27 15.90
CA LEU A 260 -3.46 -4.11 17.04
C LEU A 260 -2.26 -4.98 17.44
N MET A 261 -2.06 -5.16 18.72
CA MET A 261 -1.07 -6.10 19.24
C MET A 261 -1.61 -7.53 19.12
N GLU A 262 -0.72 -8.46 18.84
CA GLU A 262 -1.07 -9.87 18.78
C GLU A 262 -1.75 -10.34 20.09
N GLY A 263 -2.92 -10.95 19.96
CA GLY A 263 -3.71 -11.41 21.10
C GLY A 263 -4.35 -10.32 21.97
N SER A 264 -4.43 -9.06 21.49
CA SER A 264 -4.98 -7.95 22.26
C SER A 264 -5.91 -7.07 21.41
N GLU A 265 -6.94 -6.50 22.02
CA GLU A 265 -7.78 -5.46 21.43
C GLU A 265 -7.13 -4.05 21.46
N LYS A 266 -5.94 -3.94 22.04
CA LYS A 266 -5.23 -2.66 22.17
C LYS A 266 -4.18 -2.50 21.08
N THR A 267 -4.02 -1.26 20.62
CA THR A 267 -3.01 -0.92 19.64
C THR A 267 -1.61 -0.79 20.26
N CYS A 268 -0.58 -0.89 19.41
CA CYS A 268 0.79 -0.59 19.83
C CYS A 268 0.92 0.79 20.47
N ARG A 269 0.18 1.79 19.98
CA ARG A 269 0.17 3.14 20.51
C ARG A 269 -0.41 3.21 21.91
N GLN A 270 -1.45 2.45 22.22
CA GLN A 270 -2.09 2.43 23.53
C GLN A 270 -1.24 1.71 24.59
N MET A 271 -0.53 0.67 24.19
CA MET A 271 0.21 -0.20 25.13
C MET A 271 1.71 0.02 25.14
N GLY A 272 2.30 0.40 23.99
CA GLY A 272 3.76 0.47 23.86
C GLY A 272 4.42 1.42 24.85
N ALA A 273 3.84 2.59 25.07
CA ALA A 273 4.34 3.56 26.05
C ALA A 273 4.30 2.99 27.49
N VAL A 274 3.22 2.29 27.84
CA VAL A 274 3.05 1.68 29.17
C VAL A 274 4.08 0.55 29.39
N VAL A 275 4.25 -0.32 28.39
CA VAL A 275 5.20 -1.42 28.45
C VAL A 275 6.64 -0.92 28.56
N GLN A 276 7.01 0.10 27.78
CA GLN A 276 8.34 0.69 27.90
C GLN A 276 8.56 1.40 29.23
N TYR A 277 7.56 2.11 29.73
CA TYR A 277 7.64 2.73 31.04
C TYR A 277 7.87 1.66 32.12
N GLN A 278 7.08 0.59 32.13
CA GLN A 278 7.23 -0.51 33.06
C GLN A 278 8.60 -1.19 32.95
N SER A 279 9.08 -1.42 31.72
CA SER A 279 10.40 -2.01 31.49
C SER A 279 11.54 -1.10 32.01
N ARG A 280 11.45 0.22 31.82
CA ARG A 280 12.42 1.18 32.37
C ARG A 280 12.38 1.20 33.89
N GLN A 281 11.19 1.16 34.48
CA GLN A 281 10.99 1.10 35.92
C GLN A 281 11.62 -0.18 36.50
N MET A 282 11.44 -1.32 35.88
CA MET A 282 12.03 -2.58 36.31
C MET A 282 13.56 -2.63 36.21
N LYS A 283 14.15 -1.84 35.30
CA LYS A 283 15.62 -1.76 35.14
C LYS A 283 16.27 -0.82 36.15
N ASN A 284 15.52 0.07 36.79
CA ASN A 284 16.05 1.01 37.79
C ASN A 284 15.95 0.39 39.21
N PRO A 285 17.08 0.05 39.85
CA PRO A 285 17.07 -0.57 41.20
C PRO A 285 16.34 0.25 42.26
N ALA A 286 16.50 1.56 42.24
CA ALA A 286 15.82 2.47 43.17
C ALA A 286 14.30 2.46 43.01
N THR A 287 13.83 2.48 41.76
CA THR A 287 12.39 2.40 41.44
C THR A 287 11.81 1.05 41.81
N LYS A 288 12.57 -0.02 41.61
CA LYS A 288 12.16 -1.40 41.97
C LYS A 288 11.95 -1.48 43.48
N GLU A 289 12.91 -0.96 44.27
CA GLU A 289 12.82 -0.97 45.73
C GLU A 289 11.70 -0.05 46.25
N PHE A 290 11.55 1.13 45.66
CA PHE A 290 10.42 2.01 45.99
C PHE A 290 9.08 1.31 45.71
N THR A 291 8.92 0.69 44.53
CA THR A 291 7.67 0.00 44.18
C THR A 291 7.38 -1.16 45.13
N ARG A 292 8.41 -1.89 45.55
CA ARG A 292 8.30 -2.99 46.52
C ARG A 292 7.83 -2.48 47.87
N SER A 293 8.47 -1.42 48.39
CA SER A 293 8.15 -0.81 49.67
C SER A 293 6.74 -0.19 49.66
N TYR A 294 6.37 0.47 48.55
CA TYR A 294 5.03 1.05 48.40
C TYR A 294 3.93 -0.01 48.38
N LYS A 295 4.13 -1.13 47.63
CA LYS A 295 3.19 -2.26 47.59
C LYS A 295 3.05 -2.93 48.97
N ALA A 296 4.16 -3.11 49.69
CA ALA A 296 4.16 -3.65 51.05
C ALA A 296 3.40 -2.73 52.02
N HIS A 297 3.62 -1.40 51.95
CA HIS A 297 2.89 -0.44 52.75
C HIS A 297 1.39 -0.44 52.46
N ASN A 298 1.00 -0.41 51.18
CA ASN A 298 -0.41 -0.46 50.79
C ASN A 298 -1.10 -1.75 51.21
N ALA A 299 -0.42 -2.87 51.13
CA ALA A 299 -0.94 -4.14 51.62
C ALA A 299 -1.22 -4.11 53.13
N ARG A 300 -0.29 -3.57 53.94
CA ARG A 300 -0.49 -3.39 55.39
C ARG A 300 -1.71 -2.49 55.69
N VAL A 301 -1.86 -1.38 54.95
CA VAL A 301 -3.00 -0.47 55.14
C VAL A 301 -4.32 -1.15 54.76
N ARG A 302 -4.36 -1.93 53.69
CA ARG A 302 -5.59 -2.60 53.24
C ARG A 302 -6.00 -3.75 54.11
N TYR A 303 -5.06 -4.50 54.69
CA TYR A 303 -5.35 -5.67 55.48
C TYR A 303 -5.28 -5.43 56.99
N GLY A 304 -5.17 -4.14 57.41
CA GLY A 304 -5.26 -3.76 58.84
C GLY A 304 -4.15 -4.29 59.74
N THR A 305 -3.04 -4.71 59.15
CA THR A 305 -1.84 -5.14 59.91
C THR A 305 -0.90 -3.93 60.04
N MET A 306 -1.27 -2.97 60.89
CA MET A 306 -0.33 -2.00 61.44
C MET A 306 0.26 -2.50 62.73
#